data_df0882199f351060c5142d2be6bab3fa
#
_entry.id   df0882199f351060c5142d2be6bab3fa
#
_cell.length_a   1.000
_cell.length_b   1.000
_cell.length_c   1.000
_cell.angle_alpha   90.00
_cell.angle_beta   90.00
_cell.angle_gamma   90.00
#
_symmetry.space_group_name_H-M   'P 1'
#
loop_
_entity.id
_entity.type
_entity.pdbx_description
1 polymer ?
#
loop_
_entity_poly.entity_id
_entity_poly.type
_entity_poly.pdbx_seq_one_letter_code
_entity_poly.pdbx_strand_id
1 'polypeptide(L)'
;MKLTELYLRLQSLAIFRSLLSDPVLDDIDDLNKYMELLRSLSDSTDCYYVIAEDKVTHQPIGTCCAVVKDGGSCWDIGYCIHPTCWRKGYAKEMVNALVQFGAQNGIKTVLADVAAENAGSCGVMRALGFTPTENGTFRRSGSQTEYKNLTFKKEL
;
A
#
# COMPACT_ATOMS: atom_id res chain seq x y z
N MET A 1 -10.47 -14.52 0.33
CA MET A 1 -9.04 -14.85 0.14
C MET A 1 -8.42 -14.98 1.53
N LYS A 2 -7.81 -16.10 1.86
CA LYS A 2 -7.04 -16.19 3.09
C LYS A 2 -5.72 -15.50 2.83
N LEU A 3 -5.33 -14.52 3.65
CA LEU A 3 -4.03 -13.81 3.56
C LEU A 3 -2.80 -14.77 3.66
N THR A 4 -3.00 -16.01 4.08
CA THR A 4 -2.02 -17.10 3.99
C THR A 4 -1.61 -17.47 2.55
N GLU A 5 -2.28 -16.91 1.54
CA GLU A 5 -1.92 -17.06 0.11
C GLU A 5 -1.22 -15.82 -0.46
N LEU A 6 -1.07 -14.75 0.31
CA LEU A 6 -0.23 -13.60 0.00
C LEU A 6 1.22 -13.97 0.34
N TYR A 7 1.90 -14.58 -0.61
CA TYR A 7 3.31 -14.94 -0.47
C TYR A 7 4.19 -13.70 -0.62
N LEU A 8 4.99 -13.41 0.42
CA LEU A 8 6.20 -12.61 0.33
C LEU A 8 7.20 -13.31 -0.61
N ARG A 9 7.09 -13.10 -1.91
CA ARG A 9 8.12 -13.45 -2.87
C ARG A 9 8.82 -12.20 -3.36
N LEU A 10 9.73 -11.67 -2.57
CA LEU A 10 10.78 -10.77 -3.04
C LEU A 10 11.83 -11.57 -3.84
N GLN A 11 11.42 -12.27 -4.90
CA GLN A 11 12.34 -13.19 -5.60
C GLN A 11 12.87 -12.70 -6.93
N SER A 12 12.43 -11.59 -7.48
CA SER A 12 13.13 -11.03 -8.63
C SER A 12 13.00 -9.52 -8.75
N LEU A 13 14.15 -8.89 -8.99
CA LEU A 13 14.29 -7.47 -9.33
C LEU A 13 13.43 -7.06 -10.54
N ALA A 14 13.18 -7.99 -11.48
CA ALA A 14 12.40 -7.74 -12.68
C ALA A 14 10.89 -7.59 -12.39
N ILE A 15 10.36 -8.39 -11.46
CA ILE A 15 8.97 -8.31 -11.01
C ILE A 15 8.75 -6.97 -10.29
N PHE A 16 9.68 -6.60 -9.45
CA PHE A 16 9.64 -5.33 -8.73
C PHE A 16 9.68 -4.14 -9.68
N ARG A 17 10.57 -4.12 -10.66
CA ARG A 17 10.62 -3.06 -11.70
C ARG A 17 9.31 -2.93 -12.46
N SER A 18 8.62 -4.04 -12.75
CA SER A 18 7.33 -3.97 -13.46
C SER A 18 6.20 -3.40 -12.61
N LEU A 19 6.25 -3.58 -11.28
CA LEU A 19 5.30 -2.99 -10.34
C LEU A 19 5.58 -1.50 -10.08
N LEU A 20 6.83 -1.10 -10.24
CA LEU A 20 7.33 0.22 -9.92
C LEU A 20 7.37 1.17 -11.13
N SER A 21 6.66 0.89 -12.19
CA SER A 21 6.47 1.85 -13.31
C SER A 21 5.65 3.09 -12.91
N ASP A 22 5.45 3.31 -11.61
CA ASP A 22 4.92 4.55 -11.06
C ASP A 22 6.02 5.63 -11.12
N PRO A 23 5.73 6.82 -11.68
CA PRO A 23 6.67 7.95 -11.72
C PRO A 23 7.23 8.39 -10.34
N VAL A 24 6.65 7.90 -9.24
CA VAL A 24 7.22 8.07 -7.88
C VAL A 24 8.58 7.41 -7.74
N LEU A 25 8.95 6.48 -8.60
CA LEU A 25 10.15 5.65 -8.50
C LEU A 25 11.23 5.99 -9.52
N ASP A 26 10.97 6.93 -10.42
CA ASP A 26 12.01 7.52 -11.28
C ASP A 26 13.09 8.24 -10.45
N ASP A 27 12.77 8.58 -9.18
CA ASP A 27 13.71 9.20 -8.23
C ASP A 27 14.51 8.19 -7.38
N ILE A 28 14.32 6.88 -7.57
CA ILE A 28 15.14 5.89 -6.87
C ILE A 28 16.39 5.60 -7.72
N ASP A 29 17.41 6.42 -7.51
CA ASP A 29 18.72 6.31 -8.16
C ASP A 29 19.44 4.97 -7.88
N ASP A 30 19.00 4.25 -6.84
CA ASP A 30 19.63 3.00 -6.44
C ASP A 30 18.58 1.95 -6.02
N LEU A 31 18.24 1.09 -6.99
CA LEU A 31 17.33 -0.02 -6.76
C LEU A 31 17.81 -0.97 -5.65
N ASN A 32 19.12 -1.09 -5.42
CA ASN A 32 19.65 -1.94 -4.36
C ASN A 32 19.33 -1.35 -2.98
N LYS A 33 19.49 -0.05 -2.80
CA LYS A 33 19.10 0.63 -1.54
C LYS A 33 17.61 0.48 -1.27
N TYR A 34 16.77 0.57 -2.31
CA TYR A 34 15.34 0.36 -2.17
C TYR A 34 15.03 -1.08 -1.76
N MET A 35 15.68 -2.06 -2.36
CA MET A 35 15.54 -3.47 -1.97
C MET A 35 16.02 -3.75 -0.55
N GLU A 36 17.10 -3.09 -0.10
CA GLU A 36 17.56 -3.16 1.29
C GLU A 36 16.53 -2.56 2.26
N LEU A 37 15.97 -1.40 1.91
CA LEU A 37 14.87 -0.79 2.67
C LEU A 37 13.67 -1.75 2.79
N LEU A 38 13.24 -2.35 1.70
CA LEU A 38 12.11 -3.30 1.73
C LEU A 38 12.40 -4.54 2.57
N ARG A 39 13.63 -5.07 2.51
CA ARG A 39 14.03 -6.18 3.37
C ARG A 39 13.99 -5.77 4.84
N SER A 40 14.54 -4.60 5.18
CA SER A 40 14.50 -4.09 6.55
C SER A 40 13.08 -3.88 7.06
N LEU A 41 12.17 -3.42 6.21
CA LEU A 41 10.74 -3.28 6.54
C LEU A 41 10.05 -4.65 6.69
N SER A 42 10.42 -5.62 5.87
CA SER A 42 9.89 -6.99 5.94
C SER A 42 10.34 -7.74 7.21
N ASP A 43 11.52 -7.43 7.73
CA ASP A 43 12.06 -7.98 8.98
C ASP A 43 11.57 -7.22 10.22
N SER A 44 10.88 -6.09 10.02
CA SER A 44 10.33 -5.27 11.10
C SER A 44 9.05 -5.88 11.66
N THR A 45 8.91 -5.87 12.98
CA THR A 45 7.65 -6.20 13.66
C THR A 45 6.58 -5.11 13.51
N ASP A 46 6.98 -3.93 13.07
CA ASP A 46 6.14 -2.73 12.99
C ASP A 46 5.69 -2.41 11.56
N CYS A 47 6.01 -3.29 10.61
CA CYS A 47 5.59 -3.12 9.22
C CYS A 47 5.29 -4.45 8.56
N TYR A 48 4.11 -4.55 7.95
CA TYR A 48 3.75 -5.66 7.06
C TYR A 48 3.87 -5.17 5.63
N TYR A 49 4.67 -5.81 4.81
CA TYR A 49 4.80 -5.52 3.40
C TYR A 49 4.43 -6.75 2.57
N VAL A 50 3.45 -6.61 1.67
CA VAL A 50 2.80 -7.75 0.99
C VAL A 50 2.74 -7.51 -0.51
N ILE A 51 3.01 -8.55 -1.30
CA ILE A 51 2.80 -8.55 -2.74
C ILE A 51 1.51 -9.33 -3.03
N ALA A 52 0.61 -8.71 -3.79
CA ALA A 52 -0.59 -9.37 -4.30
C ALA A 52 -0.32 -9.99 -5.67
N GLU A 53 -0.72 -11.24 -5.84
CA GLU A 53 -0.60 -11.99 -7.10
C GLU A 53 -1.98 -12.39 -7.63
N ASP A 54 -2.11 -12.44 -8.94
CA ASP A 54 -3.26 -13.07 -9.59
C ASP A 54 -3.24 -14.58 -9.37
N LYS A 55 -4.33 -15.13 -8.87
CA LYS A 55 -4.41 -16.55 -8.46
C LYS A 55 -4.24 -17.55 -9.61
N VAL A 56 -4.56 -17.15 -10.81
CA VAL A 56 -4.55 -18.02 -11.99
C VAL A 56 -3.22 -17.94 -12.71
N THR A 57 -2.73 -16.72 -12.91
CA THR A 57 -1.51 -16.48 -13.70
C THR A 57 -0.26 -16.42 -12.85
N HIS A 58 -0.39 -16.28 -11.52
CA HIS A 58 0.69 -16.04 -10.57
C HIS A 58 1.53 -14.80 -10.90
N GLN A 59 0.94 -13.86 -11.64
CA GLN A 59 1.60 -12.59 -11.94
C GLN A 59 1.34 -11.58 -10.82
N PRO A 60 2.36 -10.80 -10.43
CA PRO A 60 2.18 -9.76 -9.44
C PRO A 60 1.27 -8.67 -9.98
N ILE A 61 0.28 -8.26 -9.21
CA ILE A 61 -0.68 -7.20 -9.55
C ILE A 61 -0.46 -5.92 -8.78
N GLY A 62 0.21 -5.99 -7.64
CA GLY A 62 0.46 -4.83 -6.80
C GLY A 62 1.10 -5.17 -5.46
N THR A 63 1.31 -4.14 -4.67
CA THR A 63 1.85 -4.22 -3.31
C THR A 63 0.96 -3.49 -2.34
N CYS A 64 0.96 -3.92 -1.09
CA CYS A 64 0.41 -3.13 0.01
C CYS A 64 1.28 -3.27 1.26
N CYS A 65 1.21 -2.27 2.12
CA CYS A 65 1.90 -2.27 3.39
C CYS A 65 0.96 -1.79 4.50
N ALA A 66 1.28 -2.19 5.72
CA ALA A 66 0.66 -1.67 6.93
C ALA A 66 1.77 -1.37 7.94
N VAL A 67 1.88 -0.13 8.34
CA VAL A 67 2.80 0.32 9.40
C VAL A 67 2.02 0.36 10.70
N VAL A 68 2.53 -0.31 11.70
CA VAL A 68 1.91 -0.38 13.04
C VAL A 68 2.14 0.93 13.77
N LYS A 69 1.06 1.49 14.30
CA LYS A 69 1.04 2.73 15.07
C LYS A 69 0.34 2.50 16.41
N ASP A 70 0.46 3.48 17.30
CA ASP A 70 -0.30 3.56 18.55
C ASP A 70 -0.24 2.29 19.40
N GLY A 71 0.99 1.77 19.59
CA GLY A 71 1.20 0.58 20.40
C GLY A 71 0.54 -0.70 19.88
N GLY A 72 0.28 -0.78 18.58
CA GLY A 72 -0.27 -1.97 17.93
C GLY A 72 -1.78 -1.92 17.66
N SER A 73 -2.45 -0.82 17.99
CA SER A 73 -3.91 -0.71 17.81
C SER A 73 -4.34 -0.05 16.50
N CYS A 74 -3.42 0.61 15.81
CA CYS A 74 -3.67 1.34 14.57
C CYS A 74 -2.69 0.90 13.47
N TRP A 75 -3.20 0.80 12.24
CA TRP A 75 -2.40 0.64 11.04
C TRP A 75 -2.49 1.85 10.14
N ASP A 76 -1.34 2.27 9.63
CA ASP A 76 -1.23 3.22 8.52
C ASP A 76 -0.90 2.43 7.25
N ILE A 77 -1.82 2.42 6.28
CA ILE A 77 -1.71 1.55 5.11
C ILE A 77 -1.35 2.31 3.84
N GLY A 78 -0.53 1.67 3.02
CA GLY A 78 -0.23 2.10 1.65
C GLY A 78 -0.45 0.97 0.67
N TYR A 79 -0.71 1.30 -0.61
CA TYR A 79 -0.82 0.31 -1.67
C TYR A 79 -0.51 0.90 -3.05
N CYS A 80 -0.09 0.02 -3.93
CA CYS A 80 0.15 0.31 -5.33
C CYS A 80 -0.37 -0.84 -6.20
N ILE A 81 -0.99 -0.53 -7.32
CA ILE A 81 -1.47 -1.51 -8.31
C ILE A 81 -0.78 -1.24 -9.64
N HIS A 82 -0.24 -2.29 -10.25
CA HIS A 82 0.39 -2.19 -11.56
C HIS A 82 -0.59 -1.58 -12.59
N PRO A 83 -0.16 -0.64 -13.44
CA PRO A 83 -1.06 0.08 -14.35
C PRO A 83 -1.91 -0.83 -15.25
N THR A 84 -1.37 -1.94 -15.73
CA THR A 84 -2.12 -2.92 -16.55
C THR A 84 -3.24 -3.63 -15.79
N CYS A 85 -3.25 -3.51 -14.45
CA CYS A 85 -4.22 -4.10 -13.54
C CYS A 85 -5.24 -3.08 -13.00
N TRP A 86 -5.16 -1.82 -13.42
CA TRP A 86 -6.09 -0.79 -12.98
C TRP A 86 -7.52 -1.06 -13.47
N ARG A 87 -8.51 -0.49 -12.75
CA ARG A 87 -9.94 -0.54 -13.06
C ARG A 87 -10.55 -1.94 -13.08
N LYS A 88 -9.85 -2.95 -12.55
CA LYS A 88 -10.30 -4.35 -12.43
C LYS A 88 -10.79 -4.71 -11.01
N GLY A 89 -10.81 -3.75 -10.07
CA GLY A 89 -11.25 -3.99 -8.69
C GLY A 89 -10.16 -4.45 -7.73
N TYR A 90 -8.98 -4.80 -8.20
CA TYR A 90 -7.89 -5.36 -7.38
C TYR A 90 -7.49 -4.49 -6.19
N ALA A 91 -7.45 -3.15 -6.33
CA ALA A 91 -7.15 -2.26 -5.22
C ALA A 91 -8.16 -2.42 -4.06
N LYS A 92 -9.45 -2.49 -4.38
CA LYS A 92 -10.50 -2.69 -3.36
C LYS A 92 -10.38 -4.06 -2.70
N GLU A 93 -10.15 -5.11 -3.49
CA GLU A 93 -9.98 -6.46 -2.97
C GLU A 93 -8.78 -6.57 -2.04
N MET A 94 -7.63 -6.04 -2.46
CA MET A 94 -6.38 -6.07 -1.69
C MET A 94 -6.49 -5.28 -0.38
N VAL A 95 -6.98 -4.03 -0.45
CA VAL A 95 -7.14 -3.20 0.76
C VAL A 95 -8.18 -3.80 1.70
N ASN A 96 -9.29 -4.33 1.18
CA ASN A 96 -10.28 -4.99 2.01
C ASN A 96 -9.73 -6.23 2.72
N ALA A 97 -8.93 -7.04 2.03
CA ALA A 97 -8.26 -8.19 2.63
C ALA A 97 -7.30 -7.79 3.76
N LEU A 98 -6.51 -6.71 3.55
CA LEU A 98 -5.60 -6.17 4.56
C LEU A 98 -6.36 -5.65 5.78
N VAL A 99 -7.45 -4.92 5.57
CA VAL A 99 -8.34 -4.41 6.63
C VAL A 99 -8.95 -5.54 7.45
N GLN A 100 -9.47 -6.58 6.79
CA GLN A 100 -10.03 -7.76 7.47
C GLN A 100 -8.97 -8.50 8.29
N PHE A 101 -7.77 -8.64 7.76
CA PHE A 101 -6.67 -9.24 8.50
C PHE A 101 -6.29 -8.41 9.74
N GLY A 102 -6.24 -7.08 9.60
CA GLY A 102 -6.03 -6.20 10.74
C GLY A 102 -7.08 -6.39 11.83
N ALA A 103 -8.36 -6.39 11.45
CA ALA A 103 -9.46 -6.62 12.39
C ALA A 103 -9.34 -7.95 13.15
N GLN A 104 -9.00 -9.03 12.45
CA GLN A 104 -8.78 -10.35 13.05
C GLN A 104 -7.59 -10.40 14.00
N ASN A 105 -6.63 -9.48 13.86
CA ASN A 105 -5.43 -9.36 14.69
C ASN A 105 -5.52 -8.22 15.72
N GLY A 106 -6.73 -7.72 15.99
CA GLY A 106 -6.97 -6.78 17.08
C GLY A 106 -6.72 -5.31 16.75
N ILE A 107 -6.49 -4.98 15.47
CA ILE A 107 -6.42 -3.58 15.03
C ILE A 107 -7.79 -2.93 15.19
N LYS A 108 -7.80 -1.72 15.70
CA LYS A 108 -9.02 -0.93 15.96
C LYS A 108 -9.25 0.14 14.91
N THR A 109 -8.17 0.67 14.35
CA THR A 109 -8.21 1.81 13.44
C THR A 109 -7.28 1.55 12.27
N VAL A 110 -7.73 1.92 11.07
CA VAL A 110 -6.88 1.94 9.88
C VAL A 110 -6.88 3.35 9.29
N LEU A 111 -5.69 3.86 9.03
CA LEU A 111 -5.43 5.14 8.37
C LEU A 111 -4.87 4.90 6.97
N ALA A 112 -5.08 5.84 6.07
CA ALA A 112 -4.46 5.87 4.75
C ALA A 112 -4.29 7.30 4.28
N ASP A 113 -3.06 7.70 3.96
CA ASP A 113 -2.77 8.99 3.36
C ASP A 113 -2.82 8.90 1.83
N VAL A 114 -3.61 9.74 1.21
CA VAL A 114 -3.86 9.72 -0.24
C VAL A 114 -3.68 11.11 -0.82
N ALA A 115 -2.93 11.24 -1.91
CA ALA A 115 -2.88 12.49 -2.66
C ALA A 115 -4.29 12.92 -3.08
N ALA A 116 -4.69 14.15 -2.80
CA ALA A 116 -6.05 14.64 -3.02
C ALA A 116 -6.48 14.57 -4.50
N GLU A 117 -5.53 14.72 -5.41
CA GLU A 117 -5.71 14.58 -6.85
C GLU A 117 -5.81 13.13 -7.34
N ASN A 118 -5.44 12.14 -6.51
CA ASN A 118 -5.57 10.72 -6.85
C ASN A 118 -7.03 10.25 -6.68
N ALA A 119 -7.88 10.60 -7.63
CA ALA A 119 -9.30 10.25 -7.61
C ALA A 119 -9.53 8.73 -7.53
N GLY A 120 -8.62 7.92 -8.11
CA GLY A 120 -8.69 6.46 -8.06
C GLY A 120 -8.56 5.94 -6.63
N SER A 121 -7.50 6.32 -5.92
CA SER A 121 -7.28 5.92 -4.52
C SER A 121 -8.33 6.51 -3.59
N CYS A 122 -8.70 7.78 -3.75
CA CYS A 122 -9.80 8.37 -2.99
C CYS A 122 -11.12 7.59 -3.17
N GLY A 123 -11.41 7.14 -4.39
CA GLY A 123 -12.58 6.31 -4.71
C GLY A 123 -12.52 4.95 -4.03
N VAL A 124 -11.36 4.30 -3.96
CA VAL A 124 -11.16 3.04 -3.24
C VAL A 124 -11.42 3.21 -1.75
N MET A 125 -10.86 4.24 -1.12
CA MET A 125 -11.06 4.51 0.31
C MET A 125 -12.53 4.71 0.63
N ARG A 126 -13.24 5.57 -0.09
CA ARG A 126 -14.67 5.81 0.12
C ARG A 126 -15.51 4.55 -0.10
N ALA A 127 -15.22 3.77 -1.15
CA ALA A 127 -15.94 2.53 -1.45
C ALA A 127 -15.77 1.45 -0.37
N LEU A 128 -14.69 1.52 0.41
CA LEU A 128 -14.42 0.62 1.53
C LEU A 128 -14.87 1.18 2.89
N GLY A 129 -15.57 2.32 2.89
CA GLY A 129 -16.13 2.92 4.09
C GLY A 129 -15.14 3.70 4.95
N PHE A 130 -14.02 4.12 4.35
CA PHE A 130 -13.14 5.09 4.98
C PHE A 130 -13.72 6.50 4.86
N THR A 131 -13.56 7.31 5.89
CA THR A 131 -13.96 8.72 5.91
C THR A 131 -12.73 9.64 5.91
N PRO A 132 -12.72 10.73 5.13
CA PRO A 132 -11.66 11.71 5.21
C PRO A 132 -11.73 12.45 6.55
N THR A 133 -10.60 12.59 7.24
CA THR A 133 -10.50 13.21 8.57
C THR A 133 -9.67 14.47 8.56
N GLU A 134 -8.59 14.48 7.82
CA GLU A 134 -7.63 15.58 7.82
C GLU A 134 -7.18 15.93 6.39
N ASN A 135 -6.84 17.19 6.20
CA ASN A 135 -6.18 17.69 5.01
C ASN A 135 -4.76 18.10 5.40
N GLY A 136 -3.79 17.65 4.64
CA GLY A 136 -2.40 17.99 4.84
C GLY A 136 -1.71 18.27 3.52
N THR A 137 -0.39 18.32 3.58
CA THR A 137 0.47 18.38 2.41
C THR A 137 1.63 17.42 2.58
N PHE A 138 2.14 16.91 1.48
CA PHE A 138 3.34 16.10 1.44
C PHE A 138 4.21 16.48 0.24
N ARG A 139 5.49 16.15 0.33
CA ARG A 139 6.43 16.24 -0.79
C ARG A 139 6.92 14.85 -1.13
N ARG A 140 6.96 14.52 -2.40
CA ARG A 140 7.63 13.30 -2.87
C ARG A 140 9.13 13.46 -2.66
N SER A 141 9.81 12.36 -2.36
CA SER A 141 11.27 12.35 -2.24
C SER A 141 11.90 12.90 -3.53
N GLY A 142 12.87 13.82 -3.39
CA GLY A 142 13.50 14.48 -4.53
C GLY A 142 12.70 15.62 -5.18
N SER A 143 11.40 15.77 -4.89
CA SER A 143 10.55 16.80 -5.48
C SER A 143 10.48 18.07 -4.63
N GLN A 144 10.51 19.23 -5.30
CA GLN A 144 10.20 20.53 -4.68
C GLN A 144 8.68 20.82 -4.65
N THR A 145 7.90 20.02 -5.36
CA THR A 145 6.45 20.21 -5.46
C THR A 145 5.75 19.70 -4.22
N GLU A 146 4.89 20.55 -3.64
CA GLU A 146 4.01 20.20 -2.54
C GLU A 146 2.66 19.73 -3.09
N TYR A 147 2.20 18.58 -2.61
CA TYR A 147 0.93 17.96 -2.99
C TYR A 147 -0.03 18.01 -1.82
N LYS A 148 -1.31 18.26 -2.09
CA LYS A 148 -2.36 18.15 -1.09
C LYS A 148 -2.59 16.69 -0.72
N ASN A 149 -2.76 16.42 0.57
CA ASN A 149 -3.01 15.10 1.13
C ASN A 149 -4.38 15.05 1.81
N LEU A 150 -5.04 13.91 1.72
CA LEU A 150 -6.23 13.55 2.46
C LEU A 150 -5.91 12.33 3.33
N THR A 151 -6.05 12.45 4.63
CA THR A 151 -6.00 11.30 5.53
C THR A 151 -7.39 10.68 5.64
N PHE A 152 -7.49 9.43 5.26
CA PHE A 152 -8.69 8.61 5.40
C PHE A 152 -8.57 7.73 6.64
N LYS A 153 -9.68 7.60 7.37
CA LYS A 153 -9.77 6.79 8.59
C LYS A 153 -10.91 5.80 8.51
N LYS A 154 -10.70 4.60 9.05
CA LYS A 154 -11.73 3.59 9.24
C LYS A 154 -11.56 2.97 10.64
N GLU A 155 -12.63 2.98 11.42
CA GLU A 155 -12.75 2.19 12.64
C GLU A 155 -13.20 0.76 12.28
N LEU A 156 -12.66 -0.25 13.00
CA LEU A 156 -12.91 -1.67 12.76
C LEU A 156 -13.73 -2.32 13.87
#